data_ee16154e68ed58e675505053ba5f0d75
#
_entry.id   ee16154e68ed58e675505053ba5f0d75
#
_cell.length_a   1.000
_cell.length_b   1.000
_cell.length_c   1.000
_cell.angle_alpha   90.00
_cell.angle_beta   90.00
_cell.angle_gamma   90.00
#
_symmetry.space_group_name_H-M   'P 1'
#
loop_
_entity.id
_entity.type
_entity.pdbx_description
1 polymer ?
#
loop_
_entity_poly.entity_id
_entity_poly.type
_entity_poly.pdbx_seq_one_letter_code
_entity_poly.pdbx_strand_id
1 'polypeptide(L)'
;LQPDSYETITNKALELTKVEKYTDAFATIEKAIRLKPDYPQAWNTKGDILINLGKLNGAIKAYNMTIKIIPDSDAFEIPRLGKIKYQALNKKGLAFVRNEQFENAAAEFEKALKIDPNSYATWLNKGLAEVRIGKLEEALTAFDRATTLKPDSYEALNYKGFVLEDLGRLQEAVFTFDKAVKVNQNFIAALNNKGLVLDKLGKHEEAIEAYNSAIQANPTFDAAWLNMACTYSLLGERDNMLNSLKKAIDLNPRYKMTLQQIPDFQNYRNDPEFLKLSGR
;
A
#
# COMPACT_ATOMS: atom_id res chain seq x y z
N LEU A 1 27.25 41.61 -9.12
CA LEU A 1 26.57 40.45 -8.59
C LEU A 1 27.10 39.24 -9.37
N GLN A 2 27.82 38.33 -8.71
CA GLN A 2 28.18 37.06 -9.33
C GLN A 2 26.86 36.36 -9.73
N PRO A 3 26.75 35.83 -10.96
CA PRO A 3 25.55 35.10 -11.35
C PRO A 3 25.38 33.87 -10.42
N ASP A 4 24.15 33.63 -9.95
CA ASP A 4 23.83 32.47 -9.11
C ASP A 4 24.30 31.19 -9.78
N SER A 5 25.05 30.37 -9.04
CA SER A 5 25.48 29.07 -9.56
C SER A 5 24.26 28.14 -9.81
N TYR A 6 24.38 27.16 -10.69
CA TYR A 6 23.33 26.19 -10.94
C TYR A 6 22.92 25.45 -9.66
N GLU A 7 23.84 25.24 -8.71
CA GLU A 7 23.54 24.66 -7.39
C GLU A 7 22.65 25.61 -6.56
N THR A 8 22.99 26.88 -6.49
CA THR A 8 22.21 27.89 -5.75
C THR A 8 20.80 28.00 -6.34
N ILE A 9 20.67 28.02 -7.67
CA ILE A 9 19.38 28.04 -8.35
C ILE A 9 18.58 26.75 -8.08
N THR A 10 19.23 25.57 -8.06
CA THR A 10 18.58 24.31 -7.73
C THR A 10 18.06 24.31 -6.28
N ASN A 11 18.86 24.80 -5.33
CA ASN A 11 18.43 24.92 -3.94
C ASN A 11 17.27 25.91 -3.78
N LYS A 12 17.28 27.03 -4.51
CA LYS A 12 16.16 27.99 -4.54
C LYS A 12 14.86 27.30 -5.06
N ALA A 13 14.95 26.49 -6.11
CA ALA A 13 13.81 25.76 -6.61
C ALA A 13 13.27 24.73 -5.59
N LEU A 14 14.16 24.08 -4.82
CA LEU A 14 13.77 23.19 -3.72
C LEU A 14 13.03 23.96 -2.61
N GLU A 15 13.52 25.12 -2.20
CA GLU A 15 12.84 25.94 -1.19
C GLU A 15 11.47 26.43 -1.69
N LEU A 16 11.37 26.86 -2.96
CA LEU A 16 10.08 27.21 -3.56
C LEU A 16 9.10 26.02 -3.58
N THR A 17 9.61 24.80 -3.78
CA THR A 17 8.79 23.57 -3.74
C THR A 17 8.26 23.30 -2.33
N LYS A 18 9.07 23.51 -1.28
CA LYS A 18 8.66 23.34 0.11
C LYS A 18 7.54 24.32 0.54
N VAL A 19 7.54 25.54 -0.03
CA VAL A 19 6.50 26.53 0.22
C VAL A 19 5.39 26.50 -0.84
N GLU A 20 5.26 25.40 -1.56
CA GLU A 20 4.20 25.07 -2.53
C GLU A 20 4.11 26.04 -3.74
N LYS A 21 5.14 26.85 -3.98
CA LYS A 21 5.23 27.73 -5.16
C LYS A 21 5.74 26.96 -6.38
N TYR A 22 4.99 25.93 -6.80
CA TYR A 22 5.43 24.96 -7.80
C TYR A 22 5.69 25.57 -9.19
N THR A 23 4.93 26.57 -9.60
CA THR A 23 5.12 27.25 -10.89
C THR A 23 6.45 28.03 -10.90
N ASP A 24 6.74 28.77 -9.81
CA ASP A 24 7.98 29.52 -9.68
C ASP A 24 9.18 28.58 -9.52
N ALA A 25 8.99 27.48 -8.78
CA ALA A 25 9.97 26.41 -8.65
C ALA A 25 10.31 25.80 -10.02
N PHE A 26 9.29 25.54 -10.85
CA PHE A 26 9.49 25.01 -12.20
C PHE A 26 10.27 25.99 -13.09
N ALA A 27 9.90 27.27 -13.10
CA ALA A 27 10.62 28.29 -13.86
C ALA A 27 12.07 28.44 -13.38
N THR A 28 12.30 28.29 -12.06
CA THR A 28 13.63 28.41 -11.44
C THR A 28 14.50 27.21 -11.80
N ILE A 29 13.98 25.96 -11.71
CA ILE A 29 14.78 24.76 -12.00
C ILE A 29 15.16 24.69 -13.51
N GLU A 30 14.31 25.18 -14.41
CA GLU A 30 14.62 25.26 -15.82
C GLU A 30 15.87 26.13 -16.09
N LYS A 31 16.08 27.20 -15.30
CA LYS A 31 17.31 28.02 -15.39
C LYS A 31 18.54 27.23 -14.97
N ALA A 32 18.48 26.48 -13.87
CA ALA A 32 19.59 25.62 -13.43
C ALA A 32 19.98 24.58 -14.50
N ILE A 33 18.98 23.92 -15.10
CA ILE A 33 19.19 22.92 -16.14
C ILE A 33 19.82 23.53 -17.42
N ARG A 34 19.42 24.74 -17.79
CA ARG A 34 20.05 25.44 -18.92
C ARG A 34 21.52 25.78 -18.65
N LEU A 35 21.88 26.17 -17.41
CA LEU A 35 23.25 26.44 -17.04
C LEU A 35 24.12 25.18 -16.96
N LYS A 36 23.56 24.07 -16.46
CA LYS A 36 24.27 22.80 -16.28
C LYS A 36 23.33 21.64 -16.63
N PRO A 37 23.23 21.24 -17.92
CA PRO A 37 22.31 20.18 -18.37
C PRO A 37 22.63 18.79 -17.82
N ASP A 38 23.87 18.54 -17.42
CA ASP A 38 24.35 17.28 -16.85
C ASP A 38 24.41 17.30 -15.32
N TYR A 39 23.67 18.20 -14.65
CA TYR A 39 23.57 18.25 -13.18
C TYR A 39 22.38 17.39 -12.68
N PRO A 40 22.63 16.19 -12.12
CA PRO A 40 21.58 15.22 -11.85
C PRO A 40 20.58 15.71 -10.79
N GLN A 41 21.01 16.51 -9.79
CA GLN A 41 20.12 17.05 -8.78
C GLN A 41 19.06 17.98 -9.37
N ALA A 42 19.39 18.77 -10.39
CA ALA A 42 18.44 19.67 -11.03
C ALA A 42 17.31 18.85 -11.70
N TRP A 43 17.64 17.77 -12.40
CA TRP A 43 16.66 16.91 -13.02
C TRP A 43 15.81 16.15 -11.99
N ASN A 44 16.42 15.68 -10.89
CA ASN A 44 15.67 15.04 -9.80
C ASN A 44 14.69 16.03 -9.16
N THR A 45 15.11 17.26 -8.88
CA THR A 45 14.25 18.34 -8.35
C THR A 45 13.13 18.70 -9.34
N LYS A 46 13.43 18.77 -10.64
CA LYS A 46 12.40 18.98 -11.67
C LYS A 46 11.34 17.88 -11.64
N GLY A 47 11.75 16.62 -11.45
CA GLY A 47 10.83 15.49 -11.27
C GLY A 47 9.90 15.71 -10.09
N ASP A 48 10.43 16.10 -8.93
CA ASP A 48 9.65 16.38 -7.72
C ASP A 48 8.63 17.53 -7.92
N ILE A 49 9.05 18.58 -8.57
CA ILE A 49 8.16 19.71 -8.90
C ILE A 49 7.02 19.24 -9.83
N LEU A 50 7.33 18.44 -10.84
CA LEU A 50 6.35 17.93 -11.79
C LEU A 50 5.35 16.97 -11.14
N ILE A 51 5.76 16.17 -10.15
CA ILE A 51 4.85 15.36 -9.33
C ILE A 51 3.82 16.25 -8.61
N ASN A 52 4.28 17.33 -7.98
CA ASN A 52 3.38 18.26 -7.27
C ASN A 52 2.46 19.04 -8.23
N LEU A 53 2.88 19.26 -9.47
CA LEU A 53 2.05 19.83 -10.52
C LEU A 53 1.10 18.82 -11.20
N GLY A 54 1.07 17.56 -10.76
CA GLY A 54 0.26 16.49 -11.36
C GLY A 54 0.75 16.01 -12.73
N LYS A 55 1.95 16.43 -13.18
CA LYS A 55 2.50 16.12 -14.49
C LYS A 55 3.36 14.85 -14.44
N LEU A 56 2.73 13.69 -14.17
CA LEU A 56 3.40 12.41 -13.94
C LEU A 56 4.37 12.00 -15.07
N ASN A 57 3.93 12.07 -16.33
CA ASN A 57 4.79 11.73 -17.47
C ASN A 57 6.02 12.65 -17.61
N GLY A 58 5.86 13.91 -17.27
CA GLY A 58 6.97 14.87 -17.21
C GLY A 58 7.98 14.53 -16.12
N ALA A 59 7.47 14.14 -14.94
CA ALA A 59 8.30 13.72 -13.81
C ALA A 59 9.11 12.47 -14.15
N ILE A 60 8.48 11.45 -14.75
CA ILE A 60 9.15 10.24 -15.22
C ILE A 60 10.29 10.57 -16.18
N LYS A 61 10.07 11.49 -17.15
CA LYS A 61 11.13 11.96 -18.06
C LYS A 61 12.27 12.64 -17.33
N ALA A 62 11.96 13.48 -16.34
CA ALA A 62 12.99 14.17 -15.55
C ALA A 62 13.83 13.18 -14.71
N TYR A 63 13.20 12.23 -14.03
CA TYR A 63 13.92 11.16 -13.32
C TYR A 63 14.76 10.28 -14.26
N ASN A 64 14.27 9.98 -15.48
CA ASN A 64 15.06 9.29 -16.50
C ASN A 64 16.35 10.05 -16.85
N MET A 65 16.29 11.38 -16.93
CA MET A 65 17.50 12.17 -17.17
C MET A 65 18.49 12.06 -16.01
N THR A 66 18.03 12.13 -14.76
CA THR A 66 18.88 11.88 -13.58
C THR A 66 19.58 10.52 -13.66
N ILE A 67 18.83 9.47 -13.96
CA ILE A 67 19.34 8.09 -14.04
C ILE A 67 20.36 7.94 -15.18
N LYS A 68 20.12 8.59 -16.33
CA LYS A 68 20.99 8.57 -17.49
C LYS A 68 22.32 9.30 -17.25
N ILE A 69 22.28 10.42 -16.54
CA ILE A 69 23.47 11.24 -16.23
C ILE A 69 24.42 10.49 -15.28
N ILE A 70 23.92 9.64 -14.40
CA ILE A 70 24.73 8.91 -13.42
C ILE A 70 24.94 7.48 -13.92
N PRO A 71 26.15 7.10 -14.42
CA PRO A 71 26.47 5.71 -14.79
C PRO A 71 26.30 4.76 -13.60
N ASP A 72 26.10 3.46 -13.86
CA ASP A 72 25.97 2.46 -12.80
C ASP A 72 27.26 2.33 -11.99
N SER A 73 28.45 2.35 -12.65
CA SER A 73 29.75 2.37 -11.97
C SER A 73 29.81 3.47 -10.91
N ASP A 74 29.50 4.71 -11.32
CA ASP A 74 29.61 5.88 -10.45
C ASP A 74 28.59 5.84 -9.31
N ALA A 75 27.42 5.22 -9.54
CA ALA A 75 26.40 5.03 -8.51
C ALA A 75 26.86 4.07 -7.40
N PHE A 76 27.71 3.09 -7.71
CA PHE A 76 28.27 2.16 -6.73
C PHE A 76 29.55 2.68 -6.09
N GLU A 77 30.38 3.39 -6.84
CA GLU A 77 31.68 3.88 -6.36
C GLU A 77 31.58 5.22 -5.60
N ILE A 78 30.63 6.09 -5.98
CA ILE A 78 30.46 7.43 -5.40
C ILE A 78 29.15 7.50 -4.59
N PRO A 79 29.20 7.40 -3.25
CA PRO A 79 28.00 7.31 -2.41
C PRO A 79 26.98 8.44 -2.63
N ARG A 80 27.45 9.67 -2.91
CA ARG A 80 26.57 10.82 -3.19
C ARG A 80 25.78 10.62 -4.49
N LEU A 81 26.41 10.12 -5.54
CA LEU A 81 25.75 9.86 -6.82
C LEU A 81 24.83 8.66 -6.70
N GLY A 82 25.24 7.62 -6.00
CA GLY A 82 24.40 6.45 -5.68
C GLY A 82 23.11 6.85 -4.99
N LYS A 83 23.19 7.71 -3.96
CA LYS A 83 22.01 8.21 -3.26
C LYS A 83 21.06 8.98 -4.19
N ILE A 84 21.57 9.81 -5.09
CA ILE A 84 20.75 10.58 -6.04
C ILE A 84 20.08 9.65 -7.04
N LYS A 85 20.81 8.69 -7.59
CA LYS A 85 20.27 7.70 -8.54
C LYS A 85 19.22 6.81 -7.89
N TYR A 86 19.49 6.31 -6.68
CA TYR A 86 18.51 5.58 -5.87
C TYR A 86 17.21 6.38 -5.69
N GLN A 87 17.33 7.65 -5.27
CA GLN A 87 16.16 8.53 -5.09
C GLN A 87 15.37 8.71 -6.39
N ALA A 88 16.05 8.93 -7.52
CA ALA A 88 15.40 9.08 -8.82
C ALA A 88 14.66 7.80 -9.24
N LEU A 89 15.28 6.62 -9.08
CA LEU A 89 14.67 5.33 -9.37
C LEU A 89 13.43 5.09 -8.50
N ASN A 90 13.56 5.29 -7.20
CA ASN A 90 12.45 5.08 -6.26
C ASN A 90 11.27 6.04 -6.55
N LYS A 91 11.54 7.32 -6.76
CA LYS A 91 10.52 8.33 -7.09
C LYS A 91 9.88 8.08 -8.45
N LYS A 92 10.65 7.61 -9.44
CA LYS A 92 10.13 7.18 -10.74
C LYS A 92 9.19 5.98 -10.58
N GLY A 93 9.57 4.99 -9.75
CA GLY A 93 8.70 3.87 -9.38
C GLY A 93 7.39 4.34 -8.77
N LEU A 94 7.43 5.27 -7.81
CA LEU A 94 6.23 5.86 -7.22
C LEU A 94 5.38 6.66 -8.25
N ALA A 95 6.01 7.33 -9.20
CA ALA A 95 5.29 7.99 -10.29
C ALA A 95 4.57 6.98 -11.20
N PHE A 96 5.19 5.83 -11.48
CA PHE A 96 4.55 4.73 -12.19
C PHE A 96 3.38 4.12 -11.39
N VAL A 97 3.50 3.95 -10.07
CA VAL A 97 2.38 3.50 -9.21
C VAL A 97 1.19 4.47 -9.32
N ARG A 98 1.43 5.79 -9.25
CA ARG A 98 0.37 6.80 -9.41
C ARG A 98 -0.26 6.81 -10.81
N ASN A 99 0.47 6.33 -11.81
CA ASN A 99 0.01 6.19 -13.20
C ASN A 99 -0.50 4.77 -13.50
N GLU A 100 -0.70 3.94 -12.48
CA GLU A 100 -1.17 2.55 -12.54
C GLU A 100 -0.32 1.62 -13.43
N GLN A 101 0.95 1.98 -13.63
CA GLN A 101 1.93 1.20 -14.42
C GLN A 101 2.78 0.34 -13.47
N PHE A 102 2.17 -0.68 -12.87
CA PHE A 102 2.76 -1.42 -11.76
C PHE A 102 3.96 -2.29 -12.16
N GLU A 103 3.98 -2.85 -13.37
CA GLU A 103 5.15 -3.58 -13.91
C GLU A 103 6.38 -2.66 -14.02
N ASN A 104 6.16 -1.45 -14.54
CA ASN A 104 7.22 -0.46 -14.64
C ASN A 104 7.70 -0.01 -13.26
N ALA A 105 6.76 0.15 -12.32
CA ALA A 105 7.08 0.51 -10.93
C ALA A 105 7.96 -0.56 -10.26
N ALA A 106 7.57 -1.84 -10.32
CA ALA A 106 8.32 -2.94 -9.75
C ALA A 106 9.74 -3.02 -10.33
N ALA A 107 9.90 -2.82 -11.66
CA ALA A 107 11.21 -2.82 -12.31
C ALA A 107 12.12 -1.66 -11.84
N GLU A 108 11.55 -0.47 -11.59
CA GLU A 108 12.35 0.66 -11.08
C GLU A 108 12.71 0.48 -9.60
N PHE A 109 11.81 -0.08 -8.78
CA PHE A 109 12.12 -0.42 -7.39
C PHE A 109 13.22 -1.49 -7.32
N GLU A 110 13.19 -2.50 -8.19
CA GLU A 110 14.26 -3.51 -8.29
C GLU A 110 15.63 -2.87 -8.57
N LYS A 111 15.70 -1.91 -9.52
CA LYS A 111 16.93 -1.16 -9.79
C LYS A 111 17.38 -0.32 -8.60
N ALA A 112 16.44 0.31 -7.89
CA ALA A 112 16.72 1.08 -6.69
C ALA A 112 17.33 0.20 -5.59
N LEU A 113 16.77 -1.00 -5.40
CA LEU A 113 17.22 -1.98 -4.40
C LEU A 113 18.61 -2.58 -4.69
N LYS A 114 19.07 -2.54 -5.94
CA LYS A 114 20.47 -2.88 -6.26
C LYS A 114 21.46 -1.86 -5.70
N ILE A 115 21.05 -0.60 -5.58
CA ILE A 115 21.88 0.47 -5.00
C ILE A 115 21.75 0.50 -3.49
N ASP A 116 20.52 0.45 -2.97
CA ASP A 116 20.24 0.40 -1.52
C ASP A 116 19.34 -0.79 -1.19
N PRO A 117 19.93 -1.97 -0.89
CA PRO A 117 19.19 -3.17 -0.53
C PRO A 117 18.52 -3.11 0.85
N ASN A 118 18.88 -2.11 1.68
CA ASN A 118 18.36 -1.96 3.04
C ASN A 118 17.21 -0.97 3.15
N SER A 119 16.64 -0.54 2.04
CA SER A 119 15.48 0.35 2.05
C SER A 119 14.18 -0.41 2.31
N TYR A 120 13.69 -0.38 3.54
CA TYR A 120 12.38 -0.90 3.92
C TYR A 120 11.26 -0.37 3.01
N ALA A 121 11.23 0.95 2.80
CA ALA A 121 10.16 1.58 2.02
C ALA A 121 10.13 1.12 0.55
N THR A 122 11.31 0.91 -0.05
CA THR A 122 11.40 0.45 -1.44
C THR A 122 10.97 -1.02 -1.55
N TRP A 123 11.36 -1.89 -0.60
CA TRP A 123 10.86 -3.27 -0.54
C TRP A 123 9.35 -3.33 -0.38
N LEU A 124 8.78 -2.52 0.53
CA LEU A 124 7.33 -2.45 0.72
C LEU A 124 6.61 -2.04 -0.57
N ASN A 125 7.07 -0.96 -1.23
CA ASN A 125 6.47 -0.46 -2.46
C ASN A 125 6.61 -1.45 -3.63
N LYS A 126 7.75 -2.18 -3.71
CA LYS A 126 7.94 -3.25 -4.69
C LYS A 126 6.91 -4.35 -4.47
N GLY A 127 6.77 -4.86 -3.25
CA GLY A 127 5.78 -5.89 -2.92
C GLY A 127 4.35 -5.45 -3.27
N LEU A 128 3.98 -4.21 -2.94
CA LEU A 128 2.67 -3.67 -3.30
C LEU A 128 2.44 -3.61 -4.81
N ALA A 129 3.46 -3.21 -5.59
CA ALA A 129 3.37 -3.21 -7.05
C ALA A 129 3.25 -4.64 -7.62
N GLU A 130 3.98 -5.60 -7.05
CA GLU A 130 3.94 -7.01 -7.46
C GLU A 130 2.59 -7.67 -7.16
N VAL A 131 1.95 -7.35 -6.02
CA VAL A 131 0.56 -7.77 -5.74
C VAL A 131 -0.39 -7.28 -6.83
N ARG A 132 -0.27 -6.01 -7.24
CA ARG A 132 -1.16 -5.40 -8.25
C ARG A 132 -1.06 -6.06 -9.64
N ILE A 133 0.05 -6.70 -9.95
CA ILE A 133 0.28 -7.44 -11.21
C ILE A 133 0.17 -8.97 -11.05
N GLY A 134 -0.26 -9.44 -9.87
CA GLY A 134 -0.48 -10.86 -9.59
C GLY A 134 0.79 -11.68 -9.37
N LYS A 135 1.96 -11.04 -9.16
CA LYS A 135 3.23 -11.71 -8.86
C LYS A 135 3.36 -11.98 -7.36
N LEU A 136 2.57 -12.92 -6.87
CA LEU A 136 2.39 -13.13 -5.43
C LEU A 136 3.64 -13.67 -4.73
N GLU A 137 4.41 -14.56 -5.35
CA GLU A 137 5.64 -15.10 -4.74
C GLU A 137 6.77 -14.05 -4.67
N GLU A 138 6.89 -13.21 -5.71
CA GLU A 138 7.81 -12.08 -5.70
C GLU A 138 7.40 -11.06 -4.65
N ALA A 139 6.10 -10.76 -4.53
CA ALA A 139 5.55 -9.87 -3.50
C ALA A 139 5.84 -10.41 -2.09
N LEU A 140 5.67 -11.72 -1.88
CA LEU A 140 6.01 -12.37 -0.60
C LEU A 140 7.49 -12.18 -0.26
N THR A 141 8.38 -12.40 -1.25
CA THR A 141 9.82 -12.16 -1.09
C THR A 141 10.13 -10.70 -0.70
N ALA A 142 9.45 -9.76 -1.35
CA ALA A 142 9.62 -8.33 -1.05
C ALA A 142 9.13 -7.98 0.37
N PHE A 143 7.97 -8.50 0.80
CA PHE A 143 7.47 -8.28 2.15
C PHE A 143 8.30 -9.02 3.22
N ASP A 144 8.91 -10.16 2.90
CA ASP A 144 9.86 -10.84 3.78
C ASP A 144 11.09 -9.97 4.07
N ARG A 145 11.63 -9.34 3.02
CA ARG A 145 12.73 -8.39 3.19
C ARG A 145 12.30 -7.16 3.97
N ALA A 146 11.13 -6.59 3.68
CA ALA A 146 10.59 -5.45 4.42
C ALA A 146 10.41 -5.77 5.90
N THR A 147 9.80 -6.92 6.26
CA THR A 147 9.59 -7.34 7.65
C THR A 147 10.90 -7.76 8.36
N THR A 148 11.91 -8.18 7.62
CA THR A 148 13.25 -8.40 8.18
C THR A 148 13.93 -7.08 8.54
N LEU A 149 13.82 -6.06 7.69
CA LEU A 149 14.40 -4.73 7.90
C LEU A 149 13.66 -3.95 8.99
N LYS A 150 12.34 -4.12 9.08
CA LYS A 150 11.49 -3.47 10.08
C LYS A 150 10.50 -4.48 10.67
N PRO A 151 10.90 -5.27 11.69
CA PRO A 151 10.06 -6.33 12.28
C PRO A 151 8.80 -5.82 12.98
N ASP A 152 8.77 -4.56 13.37
CA ASP A 152 7.68 -3.87 14.05
C ASP A 152 6.74 -3.12 13.09
N SER A 153 6.84 -3.36 11.79
CA SER A 153 5.88 -2.82 10.83
C SER A 153 4.65 -3.72 10.73
N TYR A 154 3.60 -3.37 11.45
CA TYR A 154 2.32 -4.08 11.39
C TYR A 154 1.68 -3.99 9.99
N GLU A 155 1.92 -2.90 9.24
CA GLU A 155 1.45 -2.76 7.87
C GLU A 155 2.12 -3.79 6.93
N ALA A 156 3.46 -3.91 6.99
CA ALA A 156 4.18 -4.87 6.16
C ALA A 156 3.81 -6.32 6.52
N LEU A 157 3.63 -6.61 7.82
CA LEU A 157 3.14 -7.91 8.28
C LEU A 157 1.73 -8.19 7.76
N ASN A 158 0.83 -7.20 7.76
CA ASN A 158 -0.51 -7.36 7.22
C ASN A 158 -0.50 -7.63 5.70
N TYR A 159 0.30 -6.91 4.91
CA TYR A 159 0.43 -7.18 3.47
C TYR A 159 1.03 -8.56 3.21
N LYS A 160 2.04 -8.97 4.00
CA LYS A 160 2.58 -10.32 3.92
C LYS A 160 1.51 -11.37 4.21
N GLY A 161 0.72 -11.19 5.28
CA GLY A 161 -0.38 -12.09 5.65
C GLY A 161 -1.42 -12.22 4.52
N PHE A 162 -1.79 -11.10 3.90
CA PHE A 162 -2.69 -11.06 2.75
C PHE A 162 -2.15 -11.88 1.55
N VAL A 163 -0.88 -11.69 1.20
CA VAL A 163 -0.26 -12.46 0.11
C VAL A 163 -0.18 -13.96 0.44
N LEU A 164 0.10 -14.32 1.68
CA LEU A 164 0.08 -15.72 2.13
C LEU A 164 -1.32 -16.33 2.03
N GLU A 165 -2.36 -15.56 2.33
CA GLU A 165 -3.76 -15.97 2.13
C GLU A 165 -4.05 -16.25 0.65
N ASP A 166 -3.69 -15.32 -0.24
CA ASP A 166 -3.90 -15.47 -1.69
C ASP A 166 -3.12 -16.66 -2.28
N LEU A 167 -1.96 -17.00 -1.70
CA LEU A 167 -1.18 -18.18 -2.04
C LEU A 167 -1.73 -19.49 -1.43
N GLY A 168 -2.83 -19.44 -0.66
CA GLY A 168 -3.39 -20.57 0.04
C GLY A 168 -2.60 -21.04 1.27
N ARG A 169 -1.59 -20.29 1.70
CA ARG A 169 -0.73 -20.59 2.86
C ARG A 169 -1.40 -20.10 4.15
N LEU A 170 -2.61 -20.60 4.41
CA LEU A 170 -3.53 -20.05 5.40
C LEU A 170 -2.98 -20.06 6.84
N GLN A 171 -2.30 -21.12 7.27
CA GLN A 171 -1.72 -21.20 8.63
C GLN A 171 -0.63 -20.16 8.83
N GLU A 172 0.19 -19.92 7.80
CA GLU A 172 1.24 -18.90 7.85
C GLU A 172 0.64 -17.48 7.81
N ALA A 173 -0.47 -17.29 7.10
CA ALA A 173 -1.22 -16.03 7.10
C ALA A 173 -1.72 -15.69 8.51
N VAL A 174 -2.40 -16.63 9.21
CA VAL A 174 -2.85 -16.42 10.60
C VAL A 174 -1.69 -16.05 11.51
N PHE A 175 -0.59 -16.80 11.46
CA PHE A 175 0.61 -16.49 12.26
C PHE A 175 1.19 -15.10 11.97
N THR A 176 1.12 -14.68 10.71
CA THR A 176 1.64 -13.38 10.29
C THR A 176 0.73 -12.24 10.75
N PHE A 177 -0.61 -12.43 10.67
CA PHE A 177 -1.58 -11.49 11.24
C PHE A 177 -1.47 -11.39 12.77
N ASP A 178 -1.22 -12.50 13.47
CA ASP A 178 -0.96 -12.49 14.91
C ASP A 178 0.25 -11.64 15.28
N LYS A 179 1.32 -11.70 14.48
CA LYS A 179 2.47 -10.80 14.65
C LYS A 179 2.08 -9.33 14.44
N ALA A 180 1.28 -9.02 13.41
CA ALA A 180 0.82 -7.67 13.16
C ALA A 180 -0.02 -7.13 14.34
N VAL A 181 -0.96 -7.93 14.84
CA VAL A 181 -1.81 -7.61 16.00
C VAL A 181 -0.99 -7.46 17.28
N LYS A 182 0.05 -8.28 17.47
CA LYS A 182 0.96 -8.15 18.63
C LYS A 182 1.71 -6.82 18.63
N VAL A 183 2.07 -6.31 17.46
CA VAL A 183 2.72 -4.99 17.31
C VAL A 183 1.72 -3.86 17.53
N ASN A 184 0.53 -3.98 16.94
CA ASN A 184 -0.56 -3.01 17.09
C ASN A 184 -1.88 -3.73 17.34
N GLN A 185 -2.27 -3.80 18.62
CA GLN A 185 -3.46 -4.53 19.07
C GLN A 185 -4.78 -3.96 18.52
N ASN A 186 -4.79 -2.70 18.10
CA ASN A 186 -5.96 -2.04 17.52
C ASN A 186 -5.90 -1.96 15.99
N PHE A 187 -5.04 -2.74 15.35
CA PHE A 187 -4.96 -2.74 13.90
C PHE A 187 -6.09 -3.55 13.26
N ILE A 188 -7.21 -2.89 13.03
CA ILE A 188 -8.49 -3.44 12.59
C ILE A 188 -8.34 -4.30 11.34
N ALA A 189 -7.52 -3.87 10.37
CA ALA A 189 -7.32 -4.61 9.13
C ALA A 189 -6.75 -6.02 9.38
N ALA A 190 -5.71 -6.14 10.23
CA ALA A 190 -5.12 -7.45 10.54
C ALA A 190 -6.08 -8.34 11.36
N LEU A 191 -6.82 -7.75 12.31
CA LEU A 191 -7.83 -8.48 13.09
C LEU A 191 -8.92 -9.05 12.19
N ASN A 192 -9.47 -8.23 11.29
CA ASN A 192 -10.50 -8.67 10.35
C ASN A 192 -9.96 -9.72 9.36
N ASN A 193 -8.78 -9.50 8.79
CA ASN A 193 -8.15 -10.44 7.85
C ASN A 193 -7.81 -11.78 8.54
N LYS A 194 -7.35 -11.74 9.81
CA LYS A 194 -7.16 -12.94 10.61
C LYS A 194 -8.47 -13.74 10.71
N GLY A 195 -9.58 -13.06 11.02
CA GLY A 195 -10.89 -13.70 11.09
C GLY A 195 -11.27 -14.38 9.77
N LEU A 196 -11.12 -13.69 8.64
CA LEU A 196 -11.40 -14.25 7.31
C LEU A 196 -10.58 -15.53 7.02
N VAL A 197 -9.30 -15.53 7.37
CA VAL A 197 -8.43 -16.70 7.16
C VAL A 197 -8.79 -17.84 8.13
N LEU A 198 -9.18 -17.53 9.37
CA LEU A 198 -9.65 -18.53 10.31
C LEU A 198 -10.95 -19.18 9.84
N ASP A 199 -11.89 -18.41 9.27
CA ASP A 199 -13.09 -18.96 8.64
C ASP A 199 -12.76 -19.92 7.48
N LYS A 200 -11.82 -19.55 6.61
CA LYS A 200 -11.33 -20.43 5.53
C LYS A 200 -10.69 -21.74 6.06
N LEU A 201 -10.16 -21.72 7.27
CA LEU A 201 -9.61 -22.88 7.96
C LEU A 201 -10.68 -23.71 8.71
N GLY A 202 -11.94 -23.27 8.72
CA GLY A 202 -13.03 -23.90 9.49
C GLY A 202 -12.97 -23.61 11.00
N LYS A 203 -12.16 -22.63 11.43
CA LYS A 203 -11.96 -22.23 12.82
C LYS A 203 -12.88 -21.07 13.18
N HIS A 204 -14.19 -21.33 13.10
CA HIS A 204 -15.23 -20.30 13.16
C HIS A 204 -15.28 -19.55 14.50
N GLU A 205 -15.09 -20.25 15.62
CA GLU A 205 -15.08 -19.63 16.95
C GLU A 205 -13.90 -18.68 17.11
N GLU A 206 -12.69 -19.09 16.66
CA GLU A 206 -11.51 -18.22 16.66
C GLU A 206 -11.70 -17.02 15.70
N ALA A 207 -12.41 -17.18 14.59
CA ALA A 207 -12.74 -16.09 13.66
C ALA A 207 -13.65 -15.06 14.32
N ILE A 208 -14.69 -15.49 15.05
CA ILE A 208 -15.59 -14.61 15.81
C ILE A 208 -14.81 -13.80 16.85
N GLU A 209 -13.85 -14.41 17.56
CA GLU A 209 -12.99 -13.68 18.51
C GLU A 209 -12.17 -12.59 17.81
N ALA A 210 -11.64 -12.87 16.63
CA ALA A 210 -10.87 -11.92 15.83
C ALA A 210 -11.76 -10.75 15.34
N TYR A 211 -12.97 -11.03 14.85
CA TYR A 211 -13.93 -9.99 14.45
C TYR A 211 -14.40 -9.16 15.65
N ASN A 212 -14.69 -9.79 16.79
CA ASN A 212 -15.03 -9.07 18.01
C ASN A 212 -13.91 -8.10 18.44
N SER A 213 -12.65 -8.53 18.33
CA SER A 213 -11.50 -7.66 18.62
C SER A 213 -11.44 -6.48 17.64
N ALA A 214 -11.72 -6.69 16.34
CA ALA A 214 -11.82 -5.62 15.35
C ALA A 214 -12.96 -4.63 15.68
N ILE A 215 -14.13 -5.13 16.11
CA ILE A 215 -15.29 -4.35 16.51
C ILE A 215 -15.01 -3.55 17.79
N GLN A 216 -14.30 -4.12 18.75
CA GLN A 216 -13.89 -3.41 19.98
C GLN A 216 -12.93 -2.26 19.62
N ALA A 217 -11.99 -2.47 18.70
CA ALA A 217 -11.08 -1.43 18.21
C ALA A 217 -11.81 -0.34 17.42
N ASN A 218 -12.81 -0.70 16.63
CA ASN A 218 -13.69 0.23 15.92
C ASN A 218 -15.11 -0.31 15.78
N PRO A 219 -16.05 0.13 16.64
CA PRO A 219 -17.44 -0.32 16.60
C PRO A 219 -18.20 0.02 15.31
N THR A 220 -17.70 0.97 14.51
CA THR A 220 -18.30 1.38 13.23
C THR A 220 -17.71 0.67 12.01
N PHE A 221 -16.84 -0.30 12.21
CA PHE A 221 -16.27 -1.09 11.13
C PHE A 221 -17.26 -2.15 10.65
N ASP A 222 -18.11 -1.77 9.70
CA ASP A 222 -19.25 -2.52 9.18
C ASP A 222 -18.89 -3.90 8.61
N ALA A 223 -17.70 -4.01 7.98
CA ALA A 223 -17.23 -5.27 7.41
C ALA A 223 -17.03 -6.37 8.46
N ALA A 224 -16.53 -6.05 9.65
CA ALA A 224 -16.36 -7.06 10.70
C ALA A 224 -17.72 -7.58 11.21
N TRP A 225 -18.73 -6.72 11.32
CA TRP A 225 -20.09 -7.14 11.65
C TRP A 225 -20.69 -8.06 10.59
N LEU A 226 -20.49 -7.75 9.30
CA LEU A 226 -20.97 -8.60 8.21
C LEU A 226 -20.25 -9.95 8.19
N ASN A 227 -18.92 -9.97 8.31
CA ASN A 227 -18.13 -11.20 8.32
C ASN A 227 -18.52 -12.09 9.52
N MET A 228 -18.71 -11.50 10.69
CA MET A 228 -19.17 -12.20 11.88
C MET A 228 -20.58 -12.80 11.68
N ALA A 229 -21.48 -12.07 10.97
CA ALA A 229 -22.79 -12.63 10.61
C ALA A 229 -22.69 -13.82 9.66
N CYS A 230 -21.78 -13.77 8.67
CA CYS A 230 -21.48 -14.90 7.80
C CYS A 230 -21.01 -16.12 8.60
N THR A 231 -20.08 -15.91 9.53
CA THR A 231 -19.56 -16.99 10.39
C THR A 231 -20.66 -17.60 11.27
N TYR A 232 -21.51 -16.79 11.91
CA TYR A 232 -22.65 -17.30 12.67
C TYR A 232 -23.65 -18.06 11.80
N SER A 233 -23.83 -17.65 10.54
CA SER A 233 -24.65 -18.41 9.58
C SER A 233 -24.09 -19.80 9.31
N LEU A 234 -22.76 -19.93 9.15
CA LEU A 234 -22.08 -21.22 8.95
C LEU A 234 -22.21 -22.12 10.19
N LEU A 235 -22.21 -21.55 11.38
CA LEU A 235 -22.42 -22.27 12.66
C LEU A 235 -23.89 -22.61 12.93
N GLY A 236 -24.84 -22.10 12.15
CA GLY A 236 -26.28 -22.26 12.40
C GLY A 236 -26.83 -21.41 13.53
N GLU A 237 -26.08 -20.45 14.01
CA GLU A 237 -26.44 -19.55 15.11
C GLU A 237 -27.30 -18.38 14.62
N ARG A 238 -28.57 -18.69 14.29
CA ARG A 238 -29.53 -17.76 13.66
C ARG A 238 -29.62 -16.39 14.33
N ASP A 239 -29.81 -16.36 15.64
CA ASP A 239 -30.07 -15.08 16.35
C ASP A 239 -28.82 -14.20 16.40
N ASN A 240 -27.66 -14.78 16.60
CA ASN A 240 -26.38 -14.09 16.55
C ASN A 240 -26.10 -13.56 15.13
N MET A 241 -26.40 -14.34 14.11
CA MET A 241 -26.32 -13.95 12.70
C MET A 241 -27.21 -12.73 12.41
N LEU A 242 -28.50 -12.75 12.76
CA LEU A 242 -29.44 -11.66 12.53
C LEU A 242 -29.05 -10.39 13.29
N ASN A 243 -28.59 -10.51 14.53
CA ASN A 243 -28.14 -9.38 15.34
C ASN A 243 -26.89 -8.71 14.71
N SER A 244 -25.90 -9.49 14.30
CA SER A 244 -24.69 -8.98 13.67
C SER A 244 -25.01 -8.36 12.30
N LEU A 245 -25.87 -9.01 11.52
CA LEU A 245 -26.33 -8.53 10.22
C LEU A 245 -27.07 -7.18 10.35
N LYS A 246 -27.95 -7.06 11.33
CA LYS A 246 -28.65 -5.79 11.61
C LYS A 246 -27.65 -4.66 11.87
N LYS A 247 -26.63 -4.92 12.72
CA LYS A 247 -25.56 -3.94 12.98
C LYS A 247 -24.79 -3.56 11.71
N ALA A 248 -24.41 -4.54 10.88
CA ALA A 248 -23.76 -4.27 9.61
C ALA A 248 -24.61 -3.38 8.69
N ILE A 249 -25.93 -3.64 8.59
CA ILE A 249 -26.87 -2.87 7.78
C ILE A 249 -27.11 -1.47 8.35
N ASP A 250 -27.22 -1.32 9.68
CA ASP A 250 -27.39 -0.03 10.34
C ASP A 250 -26.19 0.89 10.05
N LEU A 251 -24.96 0.31 9.99
CA LEU A 251 -23.74 1.02 9.65
C LEU A 251 -23.59 1.27 8.14
N ASN A 252 -23.98 0.29 7.32
CA ASN A 252 -23.87 0.37 5.86
C ASN A 252 -25.13 -0.18 5.19
N PRO A 253 -26.14 0.67 4.91
CA PRO A 253 -27.41 0.24 4.30
C PRO A 253 -27.30 -0.41 2.91
N ARG A 254 -26.16 -0.26 2.22
CA ARG A 254 -25.92 -0.88 0.91
C ARG A 254 -25.94 -2.40 0.97
N TYR A 255 -25.61 -2.99 2.12
CA TYR A 255 -25.65 -4.44 2.30
C TYR A 255 -27.02 -5.04 2.02
N LYS A 256 -28.13 -4.32 2.28
CA LYS A 256 -29.50 -4.79 1.96
C LYS A 256 -29.62 -5.32 0.54
N MET A 257 -28.96 -4.65 -0.41
CA MET A 257 -29.05 -4.99 -1.84
C MET A 257 -28.31 -6.28 -2.20
N THR A 258 -27.32 -6.68 -1.42
CA THR A 258 -26.42 -7.81 -1.73
C THR A 258 -26.64 -9.04 -0.86
N LEU A 259 -27.39 -8.93 0.24
CA LEU A 259 -27.57 -10.03 1.21
C LEU A 259 -28.02 -11.34 0.58
N GLN A 260 -28.99 -11.27 -0.34
CA GLN A 260 -29.52 -12.45 -1.01
C GLN A 260 -28.50 -13.16 -1.93
N GLN A 261 -27.41 -12.47 -2.26
CA GLN A 261 -26.37 -12.98 -3.16
C GLN A 261 -25.21 -13.59 -2.37
N ILE A 262 -25.10 -13.30 -1.07
CA ILE A 262 -24.05 -13.87 -0.21
C ILE A 262 -24.32 -15.35 0.01
N PRO A 263 -23.39 -16.26 -0.39
CA PRO A 263 -23.60 -17.70 -0.30
C PRO A 263 -23.85 -18.19 1.13
N ASP A 264 -23.18 -17.60 2.10
CA ASP A 264 -23.26 -18.02 3.51
C ASP A 264 -24.68 -17.91 4.09
N PHE A 265 -25.52 -17.04 3.55
CA PHE A 265 -26.91 -16.87 3.99
C PHE A 265 -27.93 -17.73 3.21
N GLN A 266 -27.47 -18.69 2.37
CA GLN A 266 -28.38 -19.49 1.56
C GLN A 266 -29.49 -20.21 2.34
N ASN A 267 -29.19 -20.69 3.56
CA ASN A 267 -30.14 -21.40 4.43
C ASN A 267 -31.18 -20.46 5.07
N TYR A 268 -30.93 -19.16 5.06
CA TYR A 268 -31.78 -18.14 5.69
C TYR A 268 -32.53 -17.26 4.69
N ARG A 269 -32.41 -17.52 3.37
CA ARG A 269 -33.04 -16.70 2.31
C ARG A 269 -34.56 -16.61 2.42
N ASN A 270 -35.20 -17.61 3.04
CA ASN A 270 -36.66 -17.66 3.28
C ASN A 270 -37.03 -17.35 4.74
N ASP A 271 -36.07 -17.02 5.59
CA ASP A 271 -36.33 -16.62 6.97
C ASP A 271 -37.04 -15.26 7.02
N PRO A 272 -38.17 -15.13 7.74
CA PRO A 272 -38.98 -13.89 7.76
C PRO A 272 -38.18 -12.66 8.23
N GLU A 273 -37.34 -12.82 9.25
CA GLU A 273 -36.54 -11.69 9.77
C GLU A 273 -35.40 -11.34 8.81
N PHE A 274 -34.76 -12.31 8.21
CA PHE A 274 -33.75 -12.08 7.18
C PHE A 274 -34.34 -11.37 5.96
N LEU A 275 -35.53 -11.79 5.50
CA LEU A 275 -36.26 -11.10 4.42
C LEU A 275 -36.54 -9.64 4.77
N LYS A 276 -37.04 -9.36 5.99
CA LYS A 276 -37.25 -8.00 6.48
C LYS A 276 -35.98 -7.17 6.48
N LEU A 277 -34.83 -7.73 6.90
CA LEU A 277 -33.53 -7.06 6.87
C LEU A 277 -33.05 -6.78 5.44
N SER A 278 -33.37 -7.68 4.49
CA SER A 278 -33.01 -7.50 3.07
C SER A 278 -33.96 -6.53 2.32
N GLY A 279 -34.98 -6.00 3.00
CA GLY A 279 -35.92 -5.04 2.39
C GLY A 279 -37.00 -5.71 1.53
N ARG A 280 -37.34 -6.97 1.80
CA ARG A 280 -38.40 -7.74 1.13
C ARG A 280 -39.55 -8.06 2.08
#